data_f8ee2d1db86a9a10cf99ef2355349878
#
_entry.id   f8ee2d1db86a9a10cf99ef2355349878
#
_cell.length_a   1.000
_cell.length_b   1.000
_cell.length_c   1.000
_cell.angle_alpha   90.00
_cell.angle_beta   90.00
_cell.angle_gamma   90.00
#
_symmetry.space_group_name_H-M   'P 1'
#
loop_
_entity.id
_entity.type
_entity.pdbx_description
1 polymer ?
#
loop_
_entity_poly.entity_id
_entity_poly.type
_entity_poly.pdbx_seq_one_letter_code
_entity_poly.pdbx_strand_id
1 'polypeptide(L)' 'MLDKVIPVPPKTLFIVNEAVNQEEALNYASDLLRCIITTSSESSDSAPGTSRDLALSVQHLAEMAKAMVDRSIACL' A
#
# COMPACT_ATOMS: atom_id res chain seq x y z
N MET A 1 -7.18 -29.91 5.47
CA MET A 1 -6.73 -28.91 5.67
C MET A 1 -7.56 -27.86 5.94
N LEU A 2 -7.16 -26.97 6.53
CA LEU A 2 -7.95 -26.08 6.69
C LEU A 2 -7.82 -25.15 5.82
N ASP A 3 -8.73 -24.98 5.27
CA ASP A 3 -8.72 -24.06 4.32
C ASP A 3 -8.57 -22.76 4.84
N LYS A 4 -7.94 -21.89 4.15
CA LYS A 4 -7.92 -20.56 4.50
C LYS A 4 -9.27 -20.03 4.43
N VAL A 5 -9.67 -19.52 5.52
CA VAL A 5 -10.89 -18.77 5.53
C VAL A 5 -10.51 -17.37 5.13
N ILE A 6 -10.84 -17.03 3.94
CA ILE A 6 -10.65 -15.65 3.48
C ILE A 6 -11.87 -14.86 3.88
N PRO A 7 -11.74 -13.91 4.78
CA PRO A 7 -12.90 -13.12 5.19
C PRO A 7 -13.47 -12.42 3.97
N VAL A 8 -14.76 -12.53 3.80
CA VAL A 8 -15.45 -11.80 2.75
C VAL A 8 -15.41 -10.33 3.13
N PRO A 9 -14.78 -9.49 2.34
CA PRO A 9 -14.73 -8.08 2.69
C PRO A 9 -16.13 -7.48 2.64
N PRO A 10 -16.38 -6.43 3.39
CA PRO A 10 -17.64 -5.72 3.28
C PRO A 10 -17.80 -5.19 1.85
N LYS A 11 -19.02 -4.92 1.48
CA LYS A 11 -19.31 -4.40 0.17
C LYS A 11 -18.43 -3.21 -0.13
N THR A 12 -17.75 -3.24 -1.27
CA THR A 12 -16.81 -2.19 -1.65
C THR A 12 -17.14 -1.67 -3.04
N LEU A 13 -16.74 -0.43 -3.32
CA LEU A 13 -16.93 0.17 -4.62
C LEU A 13 -15.88 -0.29 -5.63
N PHE A 14 -14.80 -0.90 -5.15
CA PHE A 14 -13.71 -1.31 -6.02
C PHE A 14 -13.44 -2.79 -5.89
N ILE A 15 -13.27 -3.43 -7.03
CA ILE A 15 -12.91 -4.84 -7.09
C ILE A 15 -11.79 -4.95 -8.11
N VAL A 16 -10.76 -5.71 -7.80
CA VAL A 16 -9.70 -5.96 -8.75
C VAL A 16 -10.24 -6.90 -9.81
N ASN A 17 -10.01 -6.54 -11.08
CA ASN A 17 -10.45 -7.36 -12.21
C ASN A 17 -9.78 -8.73 -12.12
N GLU A 18 -10.56 -9.79 -12.28
CA GLU A 18 -10.06 -11.17 -12.21
C GLU A 18 -9.01 -11.48 -13.27
N ALA A 19 -8.98 -10.74 -14.36
CA ALA A 19 -7.98 -10.93 -15.39
C ALA A 19 -6.60 -10.42 -14.98
N VAL A 20 -6.52 -9.63 -13.89
CA VAL A 20 -5.24 -9.13 -13.37
C VAL A 20 -4.60 -10.24 -12.56
N ASN A 21 -3.37 -10.64 -12.94
CA ASN A 21 -2.67 -11.67 -12.20
C ASN A 21 -1.99 -11.10 -10.96
N GLN A 22 -1.44 -11.99 -10.14
CA GLN A 22 -0.83 -11.60 -8.87
C GLN A 22 0.33 -10.64 -9.06
N GLU A 23 1.19 -10.89 -10.03
CA GLU A 23 2.34 -10.03 -10.29
C GLU A 23 1.92 -8.62 -10.68
N GLU A 24 0.94 -8.51 -11.56
CA GLU A 24 0.41 -7.22 -11.99
C GLU A 24 -0.20 -6.46 -10.82
N ALA A 25 -0.98 -7.15 -10.00
CA ALA A 25 -1.61 -6.54 -8.85
C ALA A 25 -0.58 -6.02 -7.84
N LEU A 26 0.45 -6.81 -7.57
CA LEU A 26 1.50 -6.42 -6.62
C LEU A 26 2.33 -5.25 -7.16
N ASN A 27 2.65 -5.25 -8.45
CA ASN A 27 3.37 -4.14 -9.04
C ASN A 27 2.56 -2.86 -8.97
N TYR A 28 1.27 -2.94 -9.21
CA TYR A 28 0.39 -1.79 -9.11
C TYR A 28 0.32 -1.28 -7.67
N ALA A 29 0.21 -2.21 -6.70
CA ALA A 29 0.19 -1.85 -5.29
C ALA A 29 1.48 -1.15 -4.87
N SER A 30 2.62 -1.63 -5.34
CA SER A 30 3.91 -1.02 -5.08
C SER A 30 3.96 0.42 -5.61
N ASP A 31 3.43 0.64 -6.81
CA ASP A 31 3.39 1.97 -7.41
C ASP A 31 2.47 2.91 -6.62
N LEU A 32 1.32 2.42 -6.16
CA LEU A 32 0.42 3.23 -5.34
C LEU A 32 1.08 3.64 -4.04
N LEU A 33 1.79 2.71 -3.40
CA LEU A 33 2.51 2.98 -2.17
C LEU A 33 3.63 4.00 -2.40
N ARG A 34 4.32 3.92 -3.53
CA ARG A 34 5.33 4.91 -3.88
C ARG A 34 4.71 6.31 -4.01
N CYS A 35 3.53 6.40 -4.60
CA CYS A 35 2.82 7.68 -4.70
C CYS A 35 2.46 8.23 -3.32
N ILE A 36 2.03 7.36 -2.41
CA ILE A 36 1.71 7.76 -1.04
C ILE A 36 2.97 8.28 -0.34
N ILE A 37 4.09 7.60 -0.49
CA ILE A 37 5.37 8.00 0.10
C ILE A 37 5.77 9.39 -0.42
N THR A 38 5.70 9.61 -1.72
CA THR A 38 6.05 10.89 -2.32
C THR A 38 5.13 12.01 -1.82
N THR A 39 3.82 11.76 -1.81
CA THR A 39 2.85 12.75 -1.37
C THR A 39 3.05 13.09 0.11
N SER A 40 3.29 12.08 0.95
CA SER A 40 3.50 12.29 2.38
C SER A 40 4.78 13.06 2.65
N SER A 41 5.84 12.79 1.90
CA SER A 41 7.10 13.49 2.01
C SER A 41 6.93 14.98 1.68
N GLU A 42 6.23 15.28 0.60
CA GLU A 42 5.94 16.66 0.22
C GLU A 42 5.10 17.35 1.28
N SER A 43 4.11 16.66 1.82
CA SER A 43 3.25 17.22 2.86
C SER A 43 4.03 17.52 4.14
N SER A 44 4.97 16.64 4.52
CA SER A 44 5.76 16.84 5.73
C SER A 44 6.71 18.03 5.59
N ASP A 45 7.22 18.26 4.38
CA ASP A 45 8.15 19.36 4.14
C ASP A 45 7.46 20.72 4.24
N SER A 46 6.17 20.78 3.94
CA SER A 46 5.43 22.04 3.93
C SER A 46 4.54 22.24 5.14
N ALA A 47 4.41 21.25 6.01
CA ALA A 47 3.49 21.32 7.16
C ALA A 47 4.27 21.47 8.47
N PRO A 48 3.77 22.27 9.41
CA PRO A 48 4.41 22.39 10.72
C PRO A 48 3.76 21.47 11.75
N GLY A 49 4.50 21.21 12.85
CA GLY A 49 3.95 20.61 14.04
C GLY A 49 3.33 19.24 13.86
N THR A 50 2.13 19.06 14.40
CA THR A 50 1.42 17.79 14.38
C THR A 50 1.11 17.32 12.97
N SER A 51 0.80 18.24 12.07
CA SER A 51 0.52 17.88 10.67
C SER A 51 1.74 17.26 10.01
N ARG A 52 2.92 17.76 10.33
CA ARG A 52 4.16 17.19 9.84
C ARG A 52 4.37 15.78 10.42
N ASP A 53 4.12 15.62 11.72
CA ASP A 53 4.29 14.31 12.37
C ASP A 53 3.34 13.28 11.78
N LEU A 54 2.10 13.66 11.49
CA LEU A 54 1.14 12.77 10.87
C LEU A 54 1.58 12.38 9.46
N ALA A 55 2.06 13.33 8.68
CA ALA A 55 2.55 13.04 7.33
C ALA A 55 3.75 12.11 7.35
N LEU A 56 4.68 12.30 8.30
CA LEU A 56 5.82 11.41 8.45
C LEU A 56 5.40 10.00 8.86
N SER A 57 4.38 9.89 9.72
CA SER A 57 3.85 8.59 10.12
C SER A 57 3.27 7.84 8.93
N VAL A 58 2.51 8.54 8.09
CA VAL A 58 1.95 7.93 6.87
C VAL A 58 3.07 7.48 5.95
N GLN A 59 4.11 8.30 5.79
CA GLN A 59 5.26 7.95 4.97
C GLN A 59 5.93 6.68 5.46
N HIS A 60 6.19 6.57 6.76
CA HIS A 60 6.83 5.39 7.33
C HIS A 60 5.99 4.13 7.18
N LEU A 61 4.68 4.24 7.42
CA LEU A 61 3.77 3.11 7.26
C LEU A 61 3.75 2.64 5.81
N ALA A 62 3.72 3.58 4.87
CA ALA A 62 3.73 3.24 3.44
C ALA A 62 5.06 2.61 3.02
N GLU A 63 6.18 3.07 3.57
CA GLU A 63 7.48 2.48 3.29
C GLU A 63 7.56 1.04 3.75
N MET A 64 7.04 0.75 4.94
CA MET A 64 7.01 -0.61 5.45
C MET A 64 6.09 -1.51 4.62
N ALA A 65 4.92 -1.00 4.26
CA ALA A 65 3.99 -1.76 3.42
C ALA A 65 4.61 -2.03 2.05
N LYS A 66 5.28 -1.04 1.47
CA LYS A 66 5.93 -1.22 0.18
C LYS A 66 7.04 -2.26 0.25
N ALA A 67 7.80 -2.29 1.33
CA ALA A 67 8.84 -3.28 1.52
C ALA A 67 8.26 -4.71 1.53
N MET A 68 7.10 -4.89 2.17
CA MET A 68 6.45 -6.19 2.18
C MET A 68 5.94 -6.59 0.80
N VAL A 69 5.36 -5.64 0.08
CA VAL A 69 4.87 -5.88 -1.29
C VAL A 69 6.04 -6.21 -2.21
N ASP A 70 7.12 -5.44 -2.14
CA ASP A 70 8.30 -5.66 -2.98
C ASP A 70 8.95 -7.01 -2.69
N ARG A 71 8.95 -7.43 -1.43
CA ARG A 71 9.41 -8.76 -1.06
C ARG A 71 8.54 -9.83 -1.70
N SER A 72 7.24 -9.64 -1.69
CA SER A 72 6.30 -10.59 -2.31
C SER A 72 6.53 -10.69 -3.81
N ILE A 73 6.81 -9.57 -4.48
CA ILE A 73 7.13 -9.56 -5.90
C ILE A 73 8.44 -10.35 -6.15
N ALA A 74 9.43 -10.14 -5.33
CA ALA A 74 10.73 -10.79 -5.48
C ALA A 74 10.65 -12.31 -5.30
N CYS A 75 9.62 -12.79 -4.61
CA CYS A 75 9.44 -14.22 -4.34
C CYS A 75 8.45 -14.90 -5.30
N LEU A 76 7.98 -14.19 -6.31
CA LEU A 76 7.05 -14.79 -7.29
C LEU A 76 7.74 -15.80 -8.18
#